data_138a618e3751b5f6ec5d295c06763bef
#
_entry.id   138a618e3751b5f6ec5d295c06763bef
#
_cell.length_a   1.000
_cell.length_b   1.000
_cell.length_c   1.000
_cell.angle_alpha   90.00
_cell.angle_beta   90.00
_cell.angle_gamma   90.00
#
_symmetry.space_group_name_H-M   'P 1'
#
loop_
_entity.id
_entity.type
_entity.pdbx_description
1 polymer ?
#
loop_
_entity_poly.entity_id
_entity_poly.type
_entity_poly.pdbx_seq_one_letter_code
_entity_poly.pdbx_strand_id
1 'polypeptide(L)'
;MILVKKYWFPLTVVALFISIFLGYNKYSERQLLKQSLNLDGIFINVKDVKISTEETNYFESKPYKKIKIEIPSLSSQLDDQMSANSNKKGTPNQIINREKFDKNFVAWLKSIHNEKIAKIYTKKIEIWYRDIKVVDKEYK
;
A
#
# COMPACT_ATOMS: atom_id res chain seq x y z
N MET A 1 0.66 57.56 6.79
CA MET A 1 1.40 56.55 6.05
C MET A 1 2.56 55.91 6.81
N ILE A 2 2.94 56.36 7.98
CA ILE A 2 4.06 55.86 8.79
C ILE A 2 3.63 54.72 9.74
N LEU A 3 2.35 54.63 10.13
CA LEU A 3 1.82 53.63 11.07
C LEU A 3 1.76 52.20 10.45
N VAL A 4 1.57 52.08 9.14
CA VAL A 4 1.46 50.77 8.45
C VAL A 4 2.79 50.02 8.42
N LYS A 5 3.92 50.75 8.29
CA LYS A 5 5.27 50.12 8.30
C LYS A 5 5.67 49.53 9.65
N LYS A 6 5.14 50.07 10.76
CA LYS A 6 5.52 49.63 12.12
C LYS A 6 4.93 48.29 12.51
N TYR A 7 3.81 47.89 11.92
CA TYR A 7 3.12 46.64 12.25
C TYR A 7 3.33 45.56 11.19
N TRP A 8 3.96 45.83 10.08
CA TRP A 8 4.15 44.84 9.01
C TRP A 8 5.18 43.80 9.39
N PHE A 9 6.22 44.19 10.11
CA PHE A 9 7.25 43.22 10.56
C PHE A 9 6.68 42.16 11.54
N PRO A 10 5.94 42.52 12.60
CA PRO A 10 5.34 41.50 13.47
C PRO A 10 4.28 40.68 12.77
N LEU A 11 3.53 41.22 11.81
CA LEU A 11 2.53 40.50 11.02
C LEU A 11 3.18 39.44 10.11
N THR A 12 4.31 39.75 9.48
CA THR A 12 5.05 38.78 8.65
C THR A 12 5.66 37.68 9.50
N VAL A 13 6.16 37.96 10.67
CA VAL A 13 6.69 36.97 11.61
C VAL A 13 5.58 36.02 12.08
N VAL A 14 4.41 36.56 12.46
CA VAL A 14 3.25 35.74 12.86
C VAL A 14 2.78 34.84 11.70
N ALA A 15 2.68 35.37 10.47
CA ALA A 15 2.32 34.60 9.29
C ALA A 15 3.32 33.46 9.00
N LEU A 16 4.61 33.70 9.21
CA LEU A 16 5.66 32.71 9.08
C LEU A 16 5.51 31.59 10.10
N PHE A 17 5.26 31.92 11.37
CA PHE A 17 5.01 30.93 12.42
C PHE A 17 3.77 30.08 12.13
N ILE A 18 2.68 30.68 11.68
CA ILE A 18 1.47 29.96 11.30
C ILE A 18 1.75 29.01 10.13
N SER A 19 2.50 29.46 9.13
CA SER A 19 2.86 28.62 7.97
C SER A 19 3.74 27.44 8.35
N ILE A 20 4.71 27.63 9.24
CA ILE A 20 5.58 26.58 9.77
C ILE A 20 4.74 25.57 10.58
N PHE A 21 3.85 26.07 11.43
CA PHE A 21 2.99 25.21 12.26
C PHE A 21 2.03 24.37 11.43
N LEU A 22 1.39 24.96 10.42
CA LEU A 22 0.52 24.22 9.49
C LEU A 22 1.30 23.20 8.66
N GLY A 23 2.50 23.55 8.21
CA GLY A 23 3.39 22.63 7.50
C GLY A 23 3.82 21.46 8.38
N TYR A 24 4.16 21.72 9.63
CA TYR A 24 4.55 20.67 10.59
C TYR A 24 3.38 19.73 10.92
N ASN A 25 2.18 20.24 11.13
CA ASN A 25 1.01 19.41 11.38
C ASN A 25 0.72 18.46 10.20
N LYS A 26 0.73 18.97 8.97
CA LYS A 26 0.57 18.13 7.77
C LYS A 26 1.67 17.08 7.63
N TYR A 27 2.90 17.44 7.93
CA TYR A 27 4.01 16.49 7.93
C TYR A 27 3.81 15.38 8.95
N SER A 28 3.43 15.74 10.17
CA SER A 28 3.19 14.78 11.26
C SER A 28 2.04 13.83 10.93
N GLU A 29 0.93 14.34 10.42
CA GLU A 29 -0.20 13.50 9.97
C GLU A 29 0.21 12.50 8.88
N ARG A 30 1.00 12.94 7.89
CA ARG A 30 1.53 12.03 6.84
C ARG A 30 2.41 10.94 7.41
N GLN A 31 3.28 11.26 8.36
CA GLN A 31 4.16 10.26 8.98
C GLN A 31 3.36 9.25 9.79
N LEU A 32 2.34 9.70 10.54
CA LEU A 32 1.44 8.80 11.26
C LEU A 32 0.69 7.87 10.31
N LEU A 33 0.18 8.39 9.19
CA LEU A 33 -0.47 7.56 8.17
C LEU A 33 0.49 6.52 7.59
N LYS A 34 1.73 6.91 7.23
CA LYS A 34 2.74 5.97 6.74
C LYS A 34 3.04 4.86 7.75
N GLN A 35 3.19 5.21 9.03
CA GLN A 35 3.45 4.25 10.09
C GLN A 35 2.28 3.31 10.36
N SER A 36 1.04 3.79 10.20
CA SER A 36 -0.17 2.96 10.39
C SER A 36 -0.41 1.98 9.25
N LEU A 37 0.15 2.23 8.07
CA LEU A 37 0.05 1.32 6.92
C LEU A 37 1.15 0.26 7.00
N ASN A 38 0.87 -0.85 7.68
CA ASN A 38 1.77 -1.99 7.75
C ASN A 38 1.58 -2.91 6.53
N LEU A 39 2.18 -2.54 5.40
CA LEU A 39 2.10 -3.33 4.17
C LEU A 39 2.78 -4.70 4.31
N ASP A 40 3.89 -4.77 5.04
CA ASP A 40 4.62 -6.02 5.25
C ASP A 40 3.80 -7.01 6.08
N GLY A 41 3.04 -6.52 7.05
CA GLY A 41 2.17 -7.36 7.90
C GLY A 41 1.01 -8.00 7.16
N ILE A 42 0.55 -7.40 6.07
CA ILE A 42 -0.55 -7.95 5.25
C ILE A 42 -0.08 -9.20 4.49
N PHE A 43 1.20 -9.27 4.13
CA PHE A 43 1.78 -10.34 3.30
C PHE A 43 2.73 -11.26 4.06
N ILE A 44 2.57 -11.38 5.38
CA ILE A 44 3.49 -12.11 6.26
C ILE A 44 3.71 -13.58 5.86
N ASN A 45 2.73 -14.19 5.20
CA ASN A 45 2.79 -15.57 4.74
C ASN A 45 3.16 -15.72 3.26
N VAL A 46 3.48 -14.63 2.58
CA VAL A 46 3.84 -14.64 1.16
C VAL A 46 5.32 -14.26 1.05
N LYS A 47 6.15 -15.15 0.54
CA LYS A 47 7.58 -14.89 0.31
C LYS A 47 7.76 -14.04 -0.95
N ASP A 48 8.85 -13.26 -0.94
CA ASP A 48 9.32 -12.49 -2.11
C ASP A 48 8.34 -11.42 -2.63
N VAL A 49 7.45 -10.94 -1.78
CA VAL A 49 6.60 -9.81 -2.13
C VAL A 49 7.45 -8.56 -2.23
N LYS A 50 7.38 -7.91 -3.37
CA LYS A 50 8.00 -6.60 -3.58
C LYS A 50 6.95 -5.51 -3.46
N ILE A 51 7.16 -4.61 -2.52
CA ILE A 51 6.29 -3.45 -2.34
C ILE A 51 7.08 -2.21 -2.74
N SER A 52 6.61 -1.49 -3.74
CA SER A 52 7.17 -0.23 -4.18
C SER A 52 6.15 0.88 -4.04
N THR A 53 6.60 2.03 -3.55
CA THR A 53 5.76 3.18 -3.29
C THR A 53 6.32 4.42 -3.98
N GLU A 54 5.44 5.19 -4.61
CA GLU A 54 5.73 6.54 -5.08
C GLU A 54 5.05 7.53 -4.14
N GLU A 55 5.78 8.46 -3.60
CA GLU A 55 5.22 9.48 -2.70
C GLU A 55 4.57 10.62 -3.47
N THR A 56 3.58 11.24 -2.85
CA THR A 56 2.98 12.48 -3.33
C THR A 56 3.78 13.70 -2.88
N ASN A 57 3.42 14.88 -3.40
CA ASN A 57 3.95 16.15 -2.90
C ASN A 57 3.58 16.36 -1.44
N TYR A 58 4.40 17.14 -0.75
CA TYR A 58 4.29 17.39 0.69
C TYR A 58 2.95 17.97 1.16
N PHE A 59 2.27 18.72 0.28
CA PHE A 59 1.01 19.38 0.59
C PHE A 59 -0.23 18.53 0.34
N GLU A 60 -0.05 17.32 -0.21
CA GLU A 60 -1.16 16.43 -0.50
C GLU A 60 -1.56 15.62 0.75
N SER A 61 -2.86 15.37 0.91
CA SER A 61 -3.39 14.62 2.05
C SER A 61 -3.00 13.15 2.03
N LYS A 62 -2.95 12.54 0.83
CA LYS A 62 -2.58 11.13 0.67
C LYS A 62 -1.06 11.01 0.60
N PRO A 63 -0.43 10.17 1.42
CA PRO A 63 1.03 10.04 1.43
C PRO A 63 1.62 9.42 0.18
N TYR A 64 0.89 8.55 -0.51
CA TYR A 64 1.37 7.86 -1.69
C TYR A 64 0.61 8.25 -2.95
N LYS A 65 1.35 8.53 -4.01
CA LYS A 65 0.83 8.67 -5.37
C LYS A 65 0.44 7.29 -5.92
N LYS A 66 1.28 6.29 -5.65
CA LYS A 66 1.09 4.93 -6.12
C LYS A 66 1.68 3.93 -5.12
N ILE A 67 0.96 2.85 -4.89
CA ILE A 67 1.45 1.65 -4.20
C ILE A 67 1.40 0.51 -5.21
N LYS A 68 2.55 -0.12 -5.48
CA LYS A 68 2.66 -1.30 -6.34
C LYS A 68 3.10 -2.48 -5.50
N ILE A 69 2.34 -3.57 -5.57
CA ILE A 69 2.61 -4.82 -4.87
C ILE A 69 2.82 -5.90 -5.92
N GLU A 70 3.99 -6.51 -5.92
CA GLU A 70 4.34 -7.59 -6.83
C GLU A 70 4.51 -8.89 -6.05
N ILE A 71 3.69 -9.88 -6.37
CA ILE A 71 3.71 -11.22 -5.77
C ILE A 71 4.21 -12.19 -6.84
N PRO A 72 5.50 -12.55 -6.85
CA PRO A 72 6.10 -13.35 -7.92
C PRO A 72 5.65 -14.80 -7.88
N SER A 73 5.50 -15.36 -6.67
CA SER A 73 5.00 -16.72 -6.47
C SER A 73 4.43 -16.87 -5.05
N LEU A 74 3.61 -17.88 -4.86
CA LEU A 74 3.28 -18.34 -3.51
C LEU A 74 4.51 -19.01 -2.91
N SER A 75 4.65 -18.86 -1.60
CA SER A 75 5.85 -19.33 -0.89
C SER A 75 6.16 -20.80 -1.21
N SER A 76 7.46 -21.12 -1.26
CA SER A 76 7.97 -22.47 -1.36
C SER A 76 7.31 -23.47 -0.39
N GLN A 77 6.85 -23.01 0.78
CA GLN A 77 6.14 -23.87 1.73
C GLN A 77 4.82 -24.42 1.20
N LEU A 78 4.07 -23.65 0.44
CA LEU A 78 2.85 -24.14 -0.22
C LEU A 78 3.21 -25.03 -1.40
N ASP A 79 4.21 -24.67 -2.19
CA ASP A 79 4.72 -25.51 -3.27
C ASP A 79 5.31 -26.82 -2.72
N ASP A 80 6.03 -26.79 -1.59
CA ASP A 80 6.58 -27.96 -0.90
C ASP A 80 5.49 -28.85 -0.29
N GLN A 81 4.46 -28.27 0.31
CA GLN A 81 3.29 -29.00 0.81
C GLN A 81 2.49 -29.65 -0.34
N MET A 82 2.36 -28.96 -1.45
CA MET A 82 1.71 -29.49 -2.66
C MET A 82 2.53 -30.64 -3.27
N SER A 83 3.86 -30.52 -3.29
CA SER A 83 4.78 -31.54 -3.78
C SER A 83 4.84 -32.76 -2.84
N ALA A 84 4.89 -32.54 -1.53
CA ALA A 84 4.88 -33.61 -0.51
C ALA A 84 3.57 -34.41 -0.52
N ASN A 85 2.44 -33.76 -0.78
CA ASN A 85 1.15 -34.42 -0.91
C ASN A 85 0.98 -35.20 -2.22
N SER A 86 1.66 -34.79 -3.29
CA SER A 86 1.64 -35.54 -4.56
C SER A 86 2.40 -36.85 -4.49
N ASN A 87 3.36 -36.99 -3.58
CA ASN A 87 4.16 -38.20 -3.37
C ASN A 87 3.56 -39.20 -2.37
N LYS A 88 2.49 -38.85 -1.66
CA LYS A 88 1.75 -39.79 -0.83
C LYS A 88 0.77 -40.59 -1.68
N LYS A 89 1.18 -41.81 -2.04
CA LYS A 89 0.28 -42.83 -2.55
C LYS A 89 -0.86 -43.05 -1.54
N GLY A 90 -2.02 -42.50 -1.79
CA GLY A 90 -3.09 -42.86 -0.92
C GLY A 90 -4.40 -42.09 -0.91
N THR A 91 -4.65 -41.17 -1.77
CA THR A 91 -6.05 -40.73 -2.02
C THR A 91 -6.14 -39.82 -3.24
N PRO A 92 -6.97 -40.15 -4.26
CA PRO A 92 -7.11 -39.34 -5.46
C PRO A 92 -7.73 -37.96 -5.27
N ASN A 93 -8.22 -37.63 -4.06
CA ASN A 93 -8.98 -36.43 -3.77
C ASN A 93 -8.13 -35.26 -3.30
N GLN A 94 -6.81 -35.37 -3.27
CA GLN A 94 -5.92 -34.28 -2.80
C GLN A 94 -4.91 -33.80 -3.83
N ILE A 95 -5.12 -34.05 -5.10
CA ILE A 95 -4.38 -33.33 -6.14
C ILE A 95 -4.96 -31.92 -6.19
N ILE A 96 -4.27 -31.00 -5.50
CA ILE A 96 -4.59 -29.57 -5.60
C ILE A 96 -4.33 -29.19 -7.07
N ASN A 97 -5.41 -28.96 -7.80
CA ASN A 97 -5.30 -28.47 -9.16
C ASN A 97 -4.73 -27.06 -9.10
N ARG A 98 -3.47 -26.89 -9.50
CA ARG A 98 -2.74 -25.63 -9.42
C ARG A 98 -3.46 -24.51 -10.16
N GLU A 99 -4.08 -24.80 -11.30
CA GLU A 99 -4.85 -23.81 -12.06
C GLU A 99 -6.08 -23.33 -11.29
N LYS A 100 -6.79 -24.22 -10.63
CA LYS A 100 -7.93 -23.90 -9.78
C LYS A 100 -7.50 -23.10 -8.56
N PHE A 101 -6.34 -23.44 -7.97
CA PHE A 101 -5.76 -22.72 -6.86
C PHE A 101 -5.37 -21.29 -7.29
N ASP A 102 -4.68 -21.13 -8.41
CA ASP A 102 -4.28 -19.82 -8.93
C ASP A 102 -5.51 -18.93 -9.20
N LYS A 103 -6.57 -19.47 -9.79
CA LYS A 103 -7.82 -18.73 -10.00
C LYS A 103 -8.47 -18.28 -8.69
N ASN A 104 -8.51 -19.18 -7.71
CA ASN A 104 -9.07 -18.86 -6.39
C ASN A 104 -8.23 -17.81 -5.65
N PHE A 105 -6.90 -17.92 -5.76
CA PHE A 105 -5.98 -16.95 -5.16
C PHE A 105 -6.12 -15.56 -5.79
N VAL A 106 -6.21 -15.48 -7.11
CA VAL A 106 -6.46 -14.21 -7.81
C VAL A 106 -7.82 -13.62 -7.41
N ALA A 107 -8.86 -14.45 -7.28
CA ALA A 107 -10.18 -14.00 -6.81
C ALA A 107 -10.11 -13.49 -5.37
N TRP A 108 -9.36 -14.18 -4.51
CA TRP A 108 -9.13 -13.76 -3.13
C TRP A 108 -8.37 -12.44 -3.07
N LEU A 109 -7.28 -12.26 -3.83
CA LEU A 109 -6.55 -10.99 -3.91
C LEU A 109 -7.46 -9.82 -4.30
N LYS A 110 -8.38 -10.02 -5.24
CA LYS A 110 -9.37 -9.00 -5.62
C LYS A 110 -10.34 -8.70 -4.49
N SER A 111 -10.72 -9.70 -3.69
CA SER A 111 -11.68 -9.55 -2.60
C SER A 111 -11.10 -8.84 -1.38
N ILE A 112 -9.81 -9.01 -1.09
CA ILE A 112 -9.15 -8.36 0.06
C ILE A 112 -8.81 -6.90 -0.19
N HIS A 113 -8.93 -6.44 -1.42
CA HIS A 113 -8.69 -5.06 -1.78
C HIS A 113 -9.74 -4.15 -1.11
N ASN A 114 -9.40 -3.55 0.01
CA ASN A 114 -10.28 -2.65 0.74
C ASN A 114 -10.16 -1.22 0.19
N GLU A 115 -11.10 -0.85 -0.66
CA GLU A 115 -11.15 0.50 -1.27
C GLU A 115 -11.20 1.63 -0.23
N LYS A 116 -11.89 1.43 0.88
CA LYS A 116 -12.01 2.45 1.93
C LYS A 116 -10.66 2.78 2.54
N ILE A 117 -9.86 1.74 2.83
CA ILE A 117 -8.51 1.91 3.37
C ILE A 117 -7.58 2.47 2.30
N ALA A 118 -7.59 1.89 1.10
CA ALA A 118 -6.70 2.33 0.03
C ALA A 118 -6.88 3.82 -0.32
N LYS A 119 -8.11 4.32 -0.34
CA LYS A 119 -8.42 5.74 -0.60
C LYS A 119 -7.76 6.71 0.39
N ILE A 120 -7.50 6.29 1.61
CA ILE A 120 -6.86 7.15 2.63
C ILE A 120 -5.38 7.32 2.34
N TYR A 121 -4.71 6.27 1.87
CA TYR A 121 -3.25 6.23 1.77
C TYR A 121 -2.70 6.55 0.39
N THR A 122 -3.43 6.21 -0.68
CA THR A 122 -2.88 6.29 -2.03
C THR A 122 -3.88 6.82 -3.06
N LYS A 123 -3.35 7.41 -4.13
CA LYS A 123 -4.13 7.76 -5.31
C LYS A 123 -4.30 6.58 -6.26
N LYS A 124 -3.35 5.65 -6.25
CA LYS A 124 -3.39 4.47 -7.12
C LYS A 124 -2.81 3.26 -6.41
N ILE A 125 -3.45 2.10 -6.61
CA ILE A 125 -2.93 0.82 -6.19
C ILE A 125 -2.85 -0.12 -7.39
N GLU A 126 -1.72 -0.81 -7.51
CA GLU A 126 -1.52 -1.90 -8.46
C GLU A 126 -1.07 -3.15 -7.71
N ILE A 127 -1.74 -4.28 -7.95
CA ILE A 127 -1.33 -5.57 -7.42
C ILE A 127 -1.08 -6.49 -8.59
N TRP A 128 0.14 -7.04 -8.63
CA TRP A 128 0.60 -7.97 -9.63
C TRP A 128 0.80 -9.34 -9.00
N TYR A 129 0.27 -10.37 -9.63
CA TYR A 129 0.51 -11.76 -9.28
C TYR A 129 1.17 -12.45 -10.46
N ARG A 130 2.41 -12.90 -10.27
CA ARG A 130 3.31 -13.25 -11.38
C ARG A 130 3.37 -12.06 -12.35
N ASP A 131 3.14 -12.24 -13.61
CA ASP A 131 3.16 -11.19 -14.63
C ASP A 131 1.77 -10.62 -14.95
N ILE A 132 0.77 -10.99 -14.15
CA ILE A 132 -0.62 -10.57 -14.36
C ILE A 132 -0.98 -9.46 -13.38
N LYS A 133 -1.45 -8.34 -13.91
CA LYS A 133 -2.03 -7.27 -13.10
C LYS A 133 -3.42 -7.68 -12.63
N VAL A 134 -3.55 -7.96 -11.33
CA VAL A 134 -4.80 -8.42 -10.69
C VAL A 134 -5.67 -7.25 -10.25
N VAL A 135 -5.04 -6.19 -9.73
CA VAL A 135 -5.71 -4.96 -9.30
C VAL A 135 -5.02 -3.78 -9.97
N ASP A 136 -5.81 -2.89 -10.56
CA ASP A 136 -5.39 -1.60 -11.07
C ASP A 136 -6.50 -0.60 -10.78
N LYS A 137 -6.34 0.19 -9.74
CA LYS A 137 -7.38 1.09 -9.27
C LYS A 137 -6.85 2.46 -8.93
N GLU A 138 -7.54 3.48 -9.41
CA GLU A 138 -7.28 4.87 -9.10
C GLU A 138 -8.34 5.42 -8.15
N TYR A 139 -7.92 6.22 -7.19
CA TYR A 139 -8.76 6.87 -6.19
C TYR A 139 -8.62 8.38 -6.29
N LYS A 140 -9.70 9.02 -6.62
CA LYS A 140 -9.81 10.49 -6.60
C LYS A 140 -9.82 11.05 -5.18
#